data_858a6a09d580d2fb74af41745962a36b
#
_entry.id   858a6a09d580d2fb74af41745962a36b
#
_cell.length_a   1.000
_cell.length_b   1.000
_cell.length_c   1.000
_cell.angle_alpha   90.00
_cell.angle_beta   90.00
_cell.angle_gamma   90.00
#
_symmetry.space_group_name_H-M   'P 1'
#
loop_
_entity.id
_entity.type
_entity.pdbx_description
1 polymer ?
#
loop_
_entity_poly.entity_id
_entity_poly.type
_entity_poly.pdbx_seq_one_letter_code
_entity_poly.pdbx_strand_id
1 'polypeptide(L)'
;CASKILENFVAPYTATVVNRLNDEDAVITGKTNLDEFAMGLTTEFSAYGATKNPWNIDYVPGGSSGGSAASVAANECLASLGSDTGGSVRNPASFCSVVGLKPTYGLISRYGLISYANSIEQIGPMTKTVKDNAFLLNIIAGQDSNDDTTIDNKNPDYLNEIEKGIEGKKIGIIKEMTTADGLSQEVSTATKESIQDFEGLGASCEEVSLPTIPYTVAAYYTITSTEAGSNLARYDNIRYGYEMESEGYEYNSYISKSRTKFGPEVTRRIILGGFVPSAGHAGKYFLKALKVKSKLISEINTAFEKYDYLIAPTAPVQPFRFGEKIDDPVTLMLLDYNTVTANLTGKPAISVPYSVINGLPIGMQIIANSLEEKSLFQAAYALETKT
;
A
#
# COMPACT_ATOMS: atom_id res chain seq x y z
N CYS A 1 -7.71 -5.57 12.90
CA CYS A 1 -6.35 -5.11 12.65
C CYS A 1 -5.28 -6.17 12.97
N ALA A 2 -5.66 -7.45 13.00
CA ALA A 2 -4.80 -8.61 13.25
C ALA A 2 -3.97 -8.52 14.56
N SER A 3 -4.51 -7.88 15.58
CA SER A 3 -3.84 -7.65 16.87
C SER A 3 -4.64 -8.19 18.05
N LYS A 4 -3.93 -8.74 19.03
CA LYS A 4 -4.52 -9.09 20.34
C LYS A 4 -4.96 -7.86 21.15
N ILE A 5 -4.44 -6.68 20.81
CA ILE A 5 -4.82 -5.40 21.47
C ILE A 5 -6.31 -5.08 21.26
N LEU A 6 -6.89 -5.44 20.10
CA LEU A 6 -8.27 -5.16 19.75
C LEU A 6 -9.10 -6.44 19.52
N GLU A 7 -8.71 -7.57 20.10
CA GLU A 7 -9.36 -8.87 19.87
C GLU A 7 -10.86 -8.83 20.14
N ASN A 8 -11.30 -8.15 21.21
CA ASN A 8 -12.71 -8.06 21.62
C ASN A 8 -13.34 -6.71 21.27
N PHE A 9 -12.66 -5.87 20.48
CA PHE A 9 -13.18 -4.55 20.15
C PHE A 9 -14.28 -4.65 19.10
N VAL A 10 -15.45 -4.11 19.42
CA VAL A 10 -16.54 -3.92 18.48
C VAL A 10 -16.58 -2.45 18.07
N ALA A 11 -16.46 -2.19 16.77
CA ALA A 11 -16.45 -0.83 16.24
C ALA A 11 -17.81 -0.13 16.54
N PRO A 12 -17.82 1.09 17.12
CA PRO A 12 -19.05 1.80 17.48
C PRO A 12 -19.69 2.50 16.27
N TYR A 13 -19.06 2.52 15.12
CA TYR A 13 -19.54 3.12 13.87
C TYR A 13 -18.97 2.37 12.66
N THR A 14 -19.59 2.57 11.50
CA THR A 14 -19.18 1.98 10.23
C THR A 14 -18.26 2.95 9.47
N ALA A 15 -17.20 2.42 8.85
CA ALA A 15 -16.33 3.21 8.00
C ALA A 15 -17.07 3.76 6.78
N THR A 16 -16.73 4.98 6.34
CA THR A 16 -17.40 5.63 5.21
C THR A 16 -17.38 4.78 3.93
N VAL A 17 -16.26 4.14 3.63
CA VAL A 17 -16.17 3.23 2.46
C VAL A 17 -17.13 2.05 2.55
N VAL A 18 -17.37 1.52 3.77
CA VAL A 18 -18.33 0.42 3.98
C VAL A 18 -19.75 0.92 3.88
N ASN A 19 -20.07 2.11 4.41
CA ASN A 19 -21.40 2.73 4.23
C ASN A 19 -21.70 2.92 2.74
N ARG A 20 -20.78 3.46 1.97
CA ARG A 20 -20.96 3.66 0.51
C ARG A 20 -21.20 2.35 -0.24
N LEU A 21 -20.52 1.28 0.16
CA LEU A 21 -20.77 -0.05 -0.42
C LEU A 21 -22.13 -0.59 -0.02
N ASN A 22 -22.56 -0.42 1.24
CA ASN A 22 -23.88 -0.82 1.69
C ASN A 22 -25.00 -0.05 1.00
N ASP A 23 -24.79 1.24 0.71
CA ASP A 23 -25.75 2.09 0.00
C ASP A 23 -25.98 1.63 -1.47
N GLU A 24 -25.00 0.88 -2.02
CA GLU A 24 -25.07 0.21 -3.33
C GLU A 24 -25.43 -1.30 -3.21
N ASP A 25 -26.04 -1.70 -2.11
CA ASP A 25 -26.49 -3.09 -1.84
C ASP A 25 -25.37 -4.15 -1.90
N ALA A 26 -24.12 -3.77 -1.65
CA ALA A 26 -23.00 -4.69 -1.63
C ALA A 26 -23.07 -5.65 -0.42
N VAL A 27 -22.85 -6.93 -0.65
CA VAL A 27 -22.82 -7.94 0.43
C VAL A 27 -21.41 -8.03 1.00
N ILE A 28 -21.25 -7.61 2.26
CA ILE A 28 -19.99 -7.73 2.99
C ILE A 28 -19.86 -9.15 3.53
N THR A 29 -18.99 -9.96 2.91
CA THR A 29 -18.83 -11.38 3.26
C THR A 29 -17.95 -11.62 4.49
N GLY A 30 -17.07 -10.66 4.84
CA GLY A 30 -16.20 -10.81 6.01
C GLY A 30 -15.10 -9.76 6.09
N LYS A 31 -14.18 -10.00 7.03
CA LYS A 31 -12.95 -9.23 7.22
C LYS A 31 -11.75 -10.12 6.92
N THR A 32 -10.81 -9.63 6.17
CA THR A 32 -9.62 -10.37 5.76
C THR A 32 -8.50 -10.24 6.79
N ASN A 33 -7.57 -11.19 6.79
CA ASN A 33 -6.35 -11.13 7.59
C ASN A 33 -5.35 -10.11 6.99
N LEU A 34 -4.44 -9.62 7.83
CA LEU A 34 -3.42 -8.63 7.45
C LEU A 34 -2.22 -8.72 8.41
N ASP A 35 -1.14 -8.04 8.11
CA ASP A 35 -0.10 -7.78 9.11
C ASP A 35 -0.64 -6.87 10.23
N GLU A 36 -0.24 -7.10 11.46
CA GLU A 36 -0.75 -6.41 12.65
C GLU A 36 -0.65 -4.88 12.50
N PHE A 37 -1.79 -4.17 12.63
CA PHE A 37 -1.93 -2.72 12.45
C PHE A 37 -1.37 -2.21 11.10
N ALA A 38 -1.46 -3.00 10.05
CA ALA A 38 -0.90 -2.72 8.72
C ALA A 38 0.64 -2.53 8.72
N MET A 39 1.33 -3.12 9.69
CA MET A 39 2.78 -3.04 9.87
C MET A 39 3.44 -4.37 9.49
N GLY A 40 3.78 -4.51 8.23
CA GLY A 40 4.40 -5.70 7.65
C GLY A 40 4.37 -5.64 6.14
N LEU A 41 4.89 -6.70 5.50
CA LEU A 41 5.04 -6.79 4.05
C LEU A 41 4.73 -8.19 3.51
N THR A 42 4.37 -9.13 4.40
CA THR A 42 4.23 -10.55 4.06
C THR A 42 2.95 -11.19 4.59
N THR A 43 2.23 -10.50 5.46
CA THR A 43 1.08 -11.02 6.23
C THR A 43 1.44 -12.22 7.11
N GLU A 44 2.71 -12.25 7.58
CA GLU A 44 3.19 -13.18 8.60
C GLU A 44 3.07 -12.61 10.01
N PHE A 45 2.99 -11.27 10.15
CA PHE A 45 2.91 -10.57 11.45
C PHE A 45 1.47 -10.43 11.99
N SER A 46 0.62 -11.39 11.71
CA SER A 46 -0.74 -11.43 12.26
C SER A 46 -0.79 -12.21 13.57
N ALA A 47 -1.55 -11.71 14.56
CA ALA A 47 -1.83 -12.44 15.79
C ALA A 47 -2.70 -13.70 15.57
N TYR A 48 -3.24 -13.88 14.36
CA TYR A 48 -4.12 -15.00 13.97
C TYR A 48 -3.47 -15.97 12.99
N GLY A 49 -2.16 -15.84 12.78
CA GLY A 49 -1.38 -16.66 11.87
C GLY A 49 -1.20 -16.05 10.48
N ALA A 50 -0.29 -16.64 9.70
CA ALA A 50 0.04 -16.16 8.37
C ALA A 50 -1.06 -16.46 7.34
N THR A 51 -1.23 -15.55 6.38
CA THR A 51 -2.07 -15.77 5.20
C THR A 51 -1.26 -16.47 4.12
N LYS A 52 -1.85 -17.46 3.47
CA LYS A 52 -1.21 -18.23 2.39
C LYS A 52 -1.47 -17.59 1.03
N ASN A 53 -0.50 -17.68 0.13
CA ASN A 53 -0.66 -17.24 -1.24
C ASN A 53 -1.44 -18.29 -2.05
N PRO A 54 -2.56 -17.95 -2.70
CA PRO A 54 -3.34 -18.92 -3.51
C PRO A 54 -2.58 -19.51 -4.69
N TRP A 55 -1.56 -18.84 -5.21
CA TRP A 55 -0.71 -19.36 -6.28
C TRP A 55 0.20 -20.50 -5.80
N ASN A 56 0.69 -20.40 -4.57
CA ASN A 56 1.45 -21.47 -3.92
C ASN A 56 1.38 -21.27 -2.40
N ILE A 57 0.78 -22.23 -1.70
CA ILE A 57 0.50 -22.15 -0.26
C ILE A 57 1.74 -22.15 0.64
N ASP A 58 2.93 -22.42 0.09
CA ASP A 58 4.21 -22.32 0.80
C ASP A 58 4.83 -20.92 0.74
N TYR A 59 4.20 -20.00 0.00
CA TYR A 59 4.70 -18.66 -0.28
C TYR A 59 3.84 -17.58 0.39
N VAL A 60 4.47 -16.45 0.67
CA VAL A 60 3.79 -15.28 1.23
C VAL A 60 2.90 -14.61 0.19
N PRO A 61 1.71 -14.09 0.56
CA PRO A 61 0.82 -13.36 -0.34
C PRO A 61 1.23 -11.89 -0.53
N GLY A 62 2.35 -11.47 0.07
CA GLY A 62 2.65 -10.06 0.24
C GLY A 62 1.88 -9.45 1.42
N GLY A 63 2.05 -8.16 1.65
CA GLY A 63 1.42 -7.45 2.78
C GLY A 63 1.53 -5.92 2.65
N SER A 64 0.88 -5.26 3.61
CA SER A 64 0.18 -5.77 4.79
C SER A 64 -1.23 -6.32 4.50
N SER A 65 -1.88 -5.99 3.36
CA SER A 65 -3.24 -6.43 3.03
C SER A 65 -3.25 -7.77 2.28
N GLY A 66 -2.43 -8.76 2.73
CA GLY A 66 -2.28 -10.05 2.05
C GLY A 66 -3.56 -10.89 2.04
N GLY A 67 -4.35 -10.86 3.11
CA GLY A 67 -5.65 -11.55 3.12
C GLY A 67 -6.65 -10.96 2.13
N SER A 68 -6.63 -9.65 1.92
CA SER A 68 -7.48 -8.99 0.91
C SER A 68 -7.10 -9.40 -0.51
N ALA A 69 -5.81 -9.44 -0.84
CA ALA A 69 -5.37 -9.92 -2.15
C ALA A 69 -5.64 -11.42 -2.33
N ALA A 70 -5.34 -12.23 -1.31
CA ALA A 70 -5.53 -13.68 -1.34
C ALA A 70 -7.01 -14.07 -1.54
N SER A 71 -7.95 -13.39 -0.84
CA SER A 71 -9.39 -13.69 -0.97
C SER A 71 -9.91 -13.43 -2.38
N VAL A 72 -9.49 -12.34 -3.03
CA VAL A 72 -9.82 -12.06 -4.43
C VAL A 72 -9.15 -13.09 -5.35
N ALA A 73 -7.87 -13.38 -5.14
CA ALA A 73 -7.14 -14.36 -5.95
C ALA A 73 -7.76 -15.76 -5.88
N ALA A 74 -8.21 -16.19 -4.68
CA ALA A 74 -8.87 -17.47 -4.44
C ALA A 74 -10.34 -17.53 -4.88
N ASN A 75 -10.93 -16.43 -5.39
CA ASN A 75 -12.36 -16.31 -5.71
C ASN A 75 -13.30 -16.45 -4.50
N GLU A 76 -12.85 -16.12 -3.31
CA GLU A 76 -13.68 -16.07 -2.10
C GLU A 76 -14.59 -14.83 -2.07
N CYS A 77 -14.19 -13.77 -2.79
CA CYS A 77 -14.98 -12.56 -3.02
C CYS A 77 -14.67 -11.96 -4.39
N LEU A 78 -15.59 -11.12 -4.89
CA LEU A 78 -15.41 -10.41 -6.17
C LEU A 78 -14.40 -9.27 -6.05
N ALA A 79 -14.40 -8.59 -4.91
CA ALA A 79 -13.56 -7.45 -4.61
C ALA A 79 -13.23 -7.40 -3.13
N SER A 80 -12.15 -6.72 -2.78
CA SER A 80 -11.79 -6.44 -1.38
C SER A 80 -11.22 -5.04 -1.24
N LEU A 81 -11.19 -4.54 0.00
CA LEU A 81 -10.49 -3.32 0.37
C LEU A 81 -9.24 -3.65 1.16
N GLY A 82 -8.18 -2.89 0.94
CA GLY A 82 -6.98 -2.88 1.75
C GLY A 82 -6.61 -1.47 2.16
N SER A 83 -5.49 -1.32 2.86
CA SER A 83 -4.87 -0.02 3.12
C SER A 83 -3.43 -0.01 2.63
N ASP A 84 -3.00 1.10 2.05
CA ASP A 84 -1.70 1.26 1.41
C ASP A 84 -0.97 2.45 2.04
N THR A 85 -0.01 2.16 2.89
CA THR A 85 0.85 3.15 3.55
C THR A 85 2.21 3.24 2.85
N GLY A 86 2.74 2.11 2.36
CA GLY A 86 4.02 2.03 1.65
C GLY A 86 4.00 1.09 0.45
N GLY A 87 2.84 0.54 0.09
CA GLY A 87 2.66 -0.46 -0.94
C GLY A 87 1.70 -1.57 -0.53
N SER A 88 1.08 -1.45 0.64
CA SER A 88 0.36 -2.56 1.29
C SER A 88 -0.94 -3.00 0.60
N VAL A 89 -1.39 -2.34 -0.47
CA VAL A 89 -2.39 -2.81 -1.44
C VAL A 89 -1.69 -3.35 -2.69
N ARG A 90 -0.74 -2.60 -3.24
CA ARG A 90 -0.06 -2.91 -4.50
C ARG A 90 0.88 -4.11 -4.42
N ASN A 91 1.67 -4.22 -3.34
CA ASN A 91 2.57 -5.35 -3.13
C ASN A 91 1.81 -6.68 -3.07
N PRO A 92 0.80 -6.89 -2.19
CA PRO A 92 0.06 -8.14 -2.18
C PRO A 92 -0.76 -8.35 -3.46
N ALA A 93 -1.22 -7.29 -4.14
CA ALA A 93 -1.85 -7.42 -5.45
C ALA A 93 -0.90 -8.03 -6.48
N SER A 94 0.36 -7.57 -6.53
CA SER A 94 1.42 -8.15 -7.38
C SER A 94 1.70 -9.61 -7.03
N PHE A 95 1.82 -9.94 -5.74
CA PHE A 95 2.16 -11.28 -5.27
C PHE A 95 1.02 -12.30 -5.43
N CYS A 96 -0.22 -11.85 -5.47
CA CYS A 96 -1.41 -12.70 -5.66
C CYS A 96 -2.01 -12.61 -7.07
N SER A 97 -1.39 -11.87 -8.01
CA SER A 97 -1.89 -11.67 -9.37
C SER A 97 -3.32 -11.12 -9.41
N VAL A 98 -3.53 -10.02 -8.71
CA VAL A 98 -4.77 -9.23 -8.74
C VAL A 98 -4.46 -7.76 -8.99
N VAL A 99 -5.45 -6.98 -9.37
CA VAL A 99 -5.31 -5.52 -9.54
C VAL A 99 -5.43 -4.85 -8.18
N GLY A 100 -4.48 -3.97 -7.84
CA GLY A 100 -4.52 -3.21 -6.60
C GLY A 100 -4.21 -1.73 -6.83
N LEU A 101 -5.15 -0.85 -6.47
CA LEU A 101 -5.00 0.58 -6.62
C LEU A 101 -4.74 1.26 -5.27
N LYS A 102 -3.71 2.09 -5.22
CA LYS A 102 -3.57 3.17 -4.25
C LYS A 102 -4.00 4.47 -4.93
N PRO A 103 -5.16 5.05 -4.62
CA PRO A 103 -5.60 6.30 -5.25
C PRO A 103 -4.78 7.51 -4.77
N THR A 104 -5.04 8.66 -5.34
CA THR A 104 -4.55 9.95 -4.83
C THR A 104 -4.87 10.08 -3.35
N TYR A 105 -3.91 10.57 -2.55
CA TYR A 105 -4.14 10.82 -1.13
C TYR A 105 -5.31 11.79 -0.93
N GLY A 106 -6.27 11.38 -0.11
CA GLY A 106 -7.51 12.11 0.14
C GLY A 106 -8.65 11.85 -0.84
N LEU A 107 -8.47 11.01 -1.86
CA LEU A 107 -9.57 10.68 -2.78
C LEU A 107 -10.63 9.76 -2.14
N ILE A 108 -10.22 8.90 -1.21
CA ILE A 108 -11.10 8.02 -0.43
C ILE A 108 -11.00 8.42 1.05
N SER A 109 -12.16 8.54 1.71
CA SER A 109 -12.21 8.81 3.15
C SER A 109 -11.52 7.70 3.95
N ARG A 110 -10.74 8.11 4.97
CA ARG A 110 -10.11 7.24 5.94
C ARG A 110 -10.93 7.12 7.24
N TYR A 111 -12.12 7.75 7.30
CA TYR A 111 -12.98 7.63 8.47
C TYR A 111 -13.37 6.17 8.70
N GLY A 112 -13.01 5.65 9.87
CA GLY A 112 -13.16 4.24 10.25
C GLY A 112 -11.95 3.35 9.95
N LEU A 113 -10.91 3.86 9.25
CA LEU A 113 -9.62 3.18 9.13
C LEU A 113 -8.83 3.32 10.44
N ILE A 114 -8.32 2.21 10.96
CA ILE A 114 -7.40 2.23 12.10
C ILE A 114 -6.05 2.76 11.62
N SER A 115 -5.66 3.91 12.17
CA SER A 115 -4.50 4.67 11.69
C SER A 115 -3.17 4.02 12.02
N TYR A 116 -2.33 3.83 10.99
CA TYR A 116 -0.90 3.57 11.11
C TYR A 116 -0.09 4.85 10.93
N ALA A 117 -0.14 5.47 9.74
CA ALA A 117 0.57 6.71 9.41
C ALA A 117 -0.32 7.63 8.56
N ASN A 118 -1.03 8.52 9.23
CA ASN A 118 -2.09 9.37 8.66
C ASN A 118 -1.64 10.21 7.46
N SER A 119 -0.37 10.63 7.42
CA SER A 119 0.11 11.58 6.40
C SER A 119 0.36 10.96 5.04
N ILE A 120 0.28 9.61 4.91
CA ILE A 120 0.65 8.90 3.68
C ILE A 120 -0.18 7.63 3.40
N GLU A 121 -1.04 7.19 4.33
CA GLU A 121 -1.89 6.00 4.14
C GLU A 121 -3.16 6.32 3.37
N GLN A 122 -3.63 5.34 2.61
CA GLN A 122 -4.88 5.43 1.85
C GLN A 122 -5.57 4.05 1.79
N ILE A 123 -6.91 4.03 1.82
CA ILE A 123 -7.68 2.83 1.46
C ILE A 123 -7.57 2.62 -0.04
N GLY A 124 -7.46 1.37 -0.48
CA GLY A 124 -7.41 1.01 -1.88
C GLY A 124 -8.18 -0.26 -2.23
N PRO A 125 -8.87 -0.29 -3.39
CA PRO A 125 -9.58 -1.47 -3.89
C PRO A 125 -8.63 -2.50 -4.48
N MET A 126 -8.99 -3.79 -4.33
CA MET A 126 -8.38 -4.93 -4.99
C MET A 126 -9.44 -5.77 -5.71
N THR A 127 -9.17 -6.14 -6.95
CA THR A 127 -10.12 -6.83 -7.84
C THR A 127 -9.40 -7.74 -8.81
N LYS A 128 -10.14 -8.58 -9.53
CA LYS A 128 -9.57 -9.43 -10.59
C LYS A 128 -9.18 -8.62 -11.84
N THR A 129 -9.96 -7.60 -12.18
CA THR A 129 -9.78 -6.81 -13.40
C THR A 129 -9.66 -5.32 -13.12
N VAL A 130 -9.05 -4.60 -14.05
CA VAL A 130 -8.92 -3.14 -14.00
C VAL A 130 -10.31 -2.48 -14.07
N LYS A 131 -11.25 -3.02 -14.85
CA LYS A 131 -12.63 -2.50 -14.93
C LYS A 131 -13.36 -2.61 -13.60
N ASP A 132 -13.26 -3.74 -12.92
CA ASP A 132 -13.89 -3.92 -11.61
C ASP A 132 -13.27 -2.96 -10.56
N ASN A 133 -11.97 -2.68 -10.68
CA ASN A 133 -11.28 -1.74 -9.80
C ASN A 133 -11.76 -0.31 -10.02
N ALA A 134 -11.91 0.10 -11.27
CA ALA A 134 -12.48 1.40 -11.65
C ALA A 134 -13.96 1.53 -11.20
N PHE A 135 -14.75 0.48 -11.37
CA PHE A 135 -16.14 0.43 -10.91
C PHE A 135 -16.21 0.59 -9.37
N LEU A 136 -15.39 -0.13 -8.64
CA LEU A 136 -15.36 -0.03 -7.17
C LEU A 136 -14.90 1.37 -6.71
N LEU A 137 -13.94 1.98 -7.42
CA LEU A 137 -13.50 3.35 -7.11
C LEU A 137 -14.62 4.37 -7.32
N ASN A 138 -15.49 4.22 -8.33
CA ASN A 138 -16.66 5.09 -8.52
C ASN A 138 -17.56 5.13 -7.30
N ILE A 139 -17.67 4.01 -6.57
CA ILE A 139 -18.52 3.88 -5.38
C ILE A 139 -17.84 4.51 -4.15
N ILE A 140 -16.57 4.16 -3.92
CA ILE A 140 -15.92 4.46 -2.63
C ILE A 140 -15.20 5.80 -2.59
N ALA A 141 -14.94 6.45 -3.74
CA ALA A 141 -14.27 7.76 -3.82
C ALA A 141 -15.21 8.92 -3.47
N GLY A 142 -14.62 10.04 -3.07
CA GLY A 142 -15.33 11.32 -2.88
C GLY A 142 -15.18 11.91 -1.48
N GLN A 143 -15.68 13.14 -1.35
CA GLN A 143 -15.56 13.93 -0.14
C GLN A 143 -16.38 13.34 1.03
N ASP A 144 -15.85 13.48 2.25
CA ASP A 144 -16.48 13.06 3.49
C ASP A 144 -16.27 14.11 4.57
N SER A 145 -17.37 14.58 5.17
CA SER A 145 -17.32 15.55 6.27
C SER A 145 -16.66 15.02 7.56
N ASN A 146 -16.47 13.69 7.67
CA ASN A 146 -15.80 13.06 8.81
C ASN A 146 -14.28 12.95 8.61
N ASP A 147 -13.76 13.30 7.43
CA ASP A 147 -12.33 13.28 7.13
C ASP A 147 -11.92 14.53 6.33
N ASP A 148 -11.39 15.54 7.03
CA ASP A 148 -10.97 16.83 6.46
C ASP A 148 -9.85 16.70 5.42
N THR A 149 -9.23 15.54 5.28
CA THR A 149 -8.21 15.29 4.24
C THR A 149 -8.82 14.91 2.89
N THR A 150 -10.12 14.65 2.84
CA THR A 150 -10.79 14.28 1.60
C THR A 150 -10.93 15.46 0.64
N ILE A 151 -10.74 15.14 -0.65
CA ILE A 151 -10.82 16.10 -1.74
C ILE A 151 -12.12 15.91 -2.54
N ASP A 152 -12.73 17.03 -2.94
CA ASP A 152 -13.85 17.03 -3.89
C ASP A 152 -13.30 16.85 -5.32
N ASN A 153 -13.40 15.62 -5.83
CA ASN A 153 -13.00 15.28 -7.20
C ASN A 153 -14.18 15.27 -8.19
N LYS A 154 -15.32 15.89 -7.84
CA LYS A 154 -16.54 15.94 -8.67
C LYS A 154 -16.94 14.61 -9.29
N ASN A 155 -16.55 13.49 -8.67
CA ASN A 155 -16.83 12.09 -9.04
C ASN A 155 -16.75 11.84 -10.55
N PRO A 156 -15.54 11.86 -11.16
CA PRO A 156 -15.41 11.44 -12.54
C PRO A 156 -15.82 9.97 -12.66
N ASP A 157 -16.51 9.63 -13.75
CA ASP A 157 -16.73 8.22 -14.06
C ASP A 157 -15.43 7.59 -14.56
N TYR A 158 -14.84 6.75 -13.73
CA TYR A 158 -13.53 6.10 -14.01
C TYR A 158 -13.64 5.01 -15.09
N LEU A 159 -14.85 4.52 -15.39
CA LEU A 159 -15.09 3.58 -16.48
C LEU A 159 -15.20 4.28 -17.83
N ASN A 160 -15.60 5.56 -17.82
CA ASN A 160 -15.75 6.30 -19.05
C ASN A 160 -14.39 6.43 -19.78
N GLU A 161 -14.34 6.00 -21.02
CA GLU A 161 -13.15 5.99 -21.89
C GLU A 161 -12.00 5.05 -21.41
N ILE A 162 -12.26 4.10 -20.54
CA ILE A 162 -11.22 3.18 -20.05
C ILE A 162 -10.55 2.39 -21.19
N GLU A 163 -11.27 2.14 -22.27
CA GLU A 163 -10.80 1.40 -23.46
C GLU A 163 -10.13 2.29 -24.51
N LYS A 164 -9.97 3.60 -24.25
CA LYS A 164 -9.43 4.56 -25.23
C LYS A 164 -7.99 4.28 -25.67
N GLY A 165 -7.28 3.45 -24.90
CA GLY A 165 -5.86 3.15 -25.16
C GLY A 165 -4.91 4.28 -24.77
N ILE A 166 -3.65 4.10 -25.13
CA ILE A 166 -2.53 4.96 -24.71
C ILE A 166 -1.65 5.41 -25.88
N GLU A 167 -2.16 5.36 -27.11
CA GLU A 167 -1.43 5.81 -28.29
C GLU A 167 -0.97 7.28 -28.13
N GLY A 168 0.30 7.54 -28.43
CA GLY A 168 0.92 8.86 -28.31
C GLY A 168 1.27 9.29 -26.87
N LYS A 169 0.96 8.48 -25.85
CA LYS A 169 1.33 8.76 -24.47
C LYS A 169 2.82 8.61 -24.24
N LYS A 170 3.36 9.38 -23.29
CA LYS A 170 4.77 9.36 -22.89
C LYS A 170 4.91 8.68 -21.53
N ILE A 171 5.75 7.67 -21.47
CA ILE A 171 5.97 6.86 -20.27
C ILE A 171 7.44 7.02 -19.82
N GLY A 172 7.62 7.43 -18.57
CA GLY A 172 8.93 7.47 -17.91
C GLY A 172 9.21 6.14 -17.20
N ILE A 173 10.27 5.43 -17.58
CA ILE A 173 10.74 4.23 -16.88
C ILE A 173 11.65 4.69 -15.75
N ILE A 174 11.25 4.43 -14.49
CA ILE A 174 12.02 4.88 -13.33
C ILE A 174 13.29 4.06 -13.21
N LYS A 175 14.44 4.67 -13.58
CA LYS A 175 15.74 4.02 -13.62
C LYS A 175 16.12 3.35 -12.31
N GLU A 176 16.02 4.08 -11.20
CA GLU A 176 16.44 3.61 -9.87
C GLU A 176 15.66 2.39 -9.39
N MET A 177 14.44 2.18 -9.91
CA MET A 177 13.60 1.02 -9.58
C MET A 177 13.81 -0.17 -10.52
N THR A 178 14.34 0.07 -11.71
CA THR A 178 14.55 -0.98 -12.73
C THR A 178 15.99 -1.47 -12.81
N THR A 179 16.92 -0.76 -12.16
CA THR A 179 18.35 -1.10 -12.09
C THR A 179 18.87 -1.28 -10.67
N ALA A 180 17.98 -1.32 -9.66
CA ALA A 180 18.36 -1.46 -8.25
C ALA A 180 19.07 -2.78 -7.96
N ASP A 181 20.05 -2.72 -7.06
CA ASP A 181 20.62 -3.93 -6.46
C ASP A 181 19.50 -4.71 -5.73
N GLY A 182 19.40 -6.02 -6.01
CA GLY A 182 18.34 -6.87 -5.44
C GLY A 182 17.09 -7.04 -6.31
N LEU A 183 17.05 -6.42 -7.50
CA LEU A 183 16.04 -6.76 -8.51
C LEU A 183 16.28 -8.18 -9.05
N SER A 184 15.29 -9.07 -8.92
CA SER A 184 15.43 -10.44 -9.43
C SER A 184 15.46 -10.48 -10.97
N GLN A 185 16.09 -11.52 -11.52
CA GLN A 185 16.20 -11.70 -12.97
C GLN A 185 14.81 -11.83 -13.63
N GLU A 186 13.89 -12.52 -12.98
CA GLU A 186 12.51 -12.73 -13.44
C GLU A 186 11.77 -11.38 -13.53
N VAL A 187 11.87 -10.56 -12.47
CA VAL A 187 11.24 -9.24 -12.45
C VAL A 187 11.89 -8.31 -13.49
N SER A 188 13.22 -8.37 -13.65
CA SER A 188 13.93 -7.59 -14.68
C SER A 188 13.46 -7.98 -16.10
N THR A 189 13.25 -9.28 -16.34
CA THR A 189 12.75 -9.79 -17.63
C THR A 189 11.34 -9.28 -17.90
N ALA A 190 10.41 -9.50 -16.97
CA ALA A 190 9.04 -9.02 -17.07
C ALA A 190 8.96 -7.50 -17.27
N THR A 191 9.84 -6.74 -16.61
CA THR A 191 9.90 -5.27 -16.78
C THR A 191 10.27 -4.89 -18.21
N LYS A 192 11.25 -5.55 -18.80
CA LYS A 192 11.65 -5.27 -20.20
C LYS A 192 10.55 -5.63 -21.20
N GLU A 193 9.87 -6.74 -20.98
CA GLU A 193 8.73 -7.17 -21.80
C GLU A 193 7.56 -6.18 -21.69
N SER A 194 7.25 -5.70 -20.47
CA SER A 194 6.18 -4.69 -20.27
C SER A 194 6.47 -3.37 -20.99
N ILE A 195 7.74 -2.93 -21.07
CA ILE A 195 8.13 -1.74 -21.82
C ILE A 195 7.84 -1.95 -23.30
N GLN A 196 8.20 -3.12 -23.88
CA GLN A 196 7.92 -3.45 -25.27
C GLN A 196 6.41 -3.50 -25.56
N ASP A 197 5.61 -4.00 -24.61
CA ASP A 197 4.16 -4.02 -24.73
C ASP A 197 3.57 -2.60 -24.72
N PHE A 198 4.04 -1.70 -23.85
CA PHE A 198 3.63 -0.29 -23.88
C PHE A 198 3.99 0.38 -25.20
N GLU A 199 5.17 0.14 -25.74
CA GLU A 199 5.59 0.64 -27.07
C GLU A 199 4.71 0.04 -28.18
N GLY A 200 4.38 -1.24 -28.10
CA GLY A 200 3.47 -1.93 -29.02
C GLY A 200 2.03 -1.39 -28.96
N LEU A 201 1.63 -0.77 -27.85
CA LEU A 201 0.35 -0.08 -27.68
C LEU A 201 0.39 1.38 -28.14
N GLY A 202 1.50 1.83 -28.76
CA GLY A 202 1.66 3.17 -29.33
C GLY A 202 2.17 4.24 -28.36
N ALA A 203 2.58 3.85 -27.14
CA ALA A 203 3.24 4.80 -26.23
C ALA A 203 4.73 4.94 -26.56
N SER A 204 5.34 6.05 -26.14
CA SER A 204 6.78 6.23 -26.17
C SER A 204 7.37 6.05 -24.78
N CYS A 205 8.35 5.14 -24.63
CA CYS A 205 8.98 4.85 -23.35
C CYS A 205 10.40 5.44 -23.30
N GLU A 206 10.72 6.18 -22.24
CA GLU A 206 12.03 6.76 -22.01
C GLU A 206 12.48 6.55 -20.56
N GLU A 207 13.77 6.34 -20.33
CA GLU A 207 14.32 6.26 -18.98
C GLU A 207 14.28 7.63 -18.31
N VAL A 208 13.79 7.67 -17.05
CA VAL A 208 13.79 8.87 -16.20
C VAL A 208 14.53 8.57 -14.90
N SER A 209 15.43 9.46 -14.49
CA SER A 209 16.14 9.36 -13.21
C SER A 209 15.47 10.23 -12.17
N LEU A 210 15.25 9.64 -10.99
CA LEU A 210 14.71 10.27 -9.78
C LEU A 210 15.72 10.05 -8.64
N PRO A 211 16.80 10.86 -8.55
CA PRO A 211 17.95 10.60 -7.68
C PRO A 211 17.63 10.54 -6.17
N THR A 212 16.44 10.96 -5.77
CA THR A 212 16.01 10.89 -4.36
C THR A 212 15.49 9.49 -3.97
N ILE A 213 15.14 8.62 -4.93
CA ILE A 213 14.58 7.27 -4.66
C ILE A 213 15.44 6.42 -3.71
N PRO A 214 16.77 6.35 -3.80
CA PRO A 214 17.57 5.55 -2.87
C PRO A 214 17.41 5.90 -1.40
N TYR A 215 16.87 7.08 -1.10
CA TYR A 215 16.64 7.56 0.28
C TYR A 215 15.19 7.40 0.75
N THR A 216 14.28 6.97 -0.12
CA THR A 216 12.83 6.96 0.15
C THR A 216 12.44 5.97 1.22
N VAL A 217 12.99 4.75 1.21
CA VAL A 217 12.70 3.72 2.23
C VAL A 217 13.09 4.22 3.62
N ALA A 218 14.30 4.80 3.77
CA ALA A 218 14.74 5.33 5.07
C ALA A 218 13.85 6.51 5.53
N ALA A 219 13.46 7.41 4.63
CA ALA A 219 12.56 8.51 4.93
C ALA A 219 11.17 8.01 5.31
N TYR A 220 10.63 7.04 4.56
CA TYR A 220 9.34 6.41 4.82
C TYR A 220 9.29 5.80 6.22
N TYR A 221 10.21 4.89 6.57
CA TYR A 221 10.22 4.25 7.89
C TYR A 221 10.47 5.24 9.04
N THR A 222 11.21 6.31 8.79
CA THR A 222 11.40 7.39 9.78
C THR A 222 10.09 8.12 10.06
N ILE A 223 9.35 8.52 9.02
CA ILE A 223 8.07 9.23 9.14
C ILE A 223 7.02 8.30 9.76
N THR A 224 6.83 7.13 9.17
CA THR A 224 5.75 6.20 9.57
C THR A 224 5.93 5.64 10.97
N SER A 225 7.16 5.34 11.40
CA SER A 225 7.40 4.91 12.77
C SER A 225 7.09 6.02 13.78
N THR A 226 7.41 7.27 13.45
CA THR A 226 7.07 8.42 14.31
C THR A 226 5.56 8.59 14.46
N GLU A 227 4.82 8.50 13.35
CA GLU A 227 3.35 8.57 13.37
C GLU A 227 2.73 7.36 14.07
N ALA A 228 3.25 6.14 13.84
CA ALA A 228 2.83 4.93 14.54
C ALA A 228 2.99 5.06 16.06
N GLY A 229 4.14 5.56 16.53
CA GLY A 229 4.38 5.80 17.95
C GLY A 229 3.32 6.70 18.58
N SER A 230 2.91 7.74 17.88
CA SER A 230 1.84 8.67 18.29
C SER A 230 0.46 8.02 18.18
N ASN A 231 0.12 7.42 17.03
CA ASN A 231 -1.19 6.84 16.78
C ASN A 231 -1.50 5.66 17.70
N LEU A 232 -0.55 4.77 17.95
CA LEU A 232 -0.76 3.61 18.79
C LEU A 232 -0.67 3.92 20.29
N ALA A 233 -0.27 5.15 20.68
CA ALA A 233 -0.32 5.61 22.07
C ALA A 233 -1.74 5.62 22.65
N ARG A 234 -2.77 5.69 21.78
CA ARG A 234 -4.20 5.64 22.18
C ARG A 234 -4.64 4.29 22.76
N TYR A 235 -3.91 3.22 22.46
CA TYR A 235 -4.18 1.88 23.01
C TYR A 235 -3.49 1.73 24.36
N ASP A 236 -4.06 2.38 25.37
CA ASP A 236 -3.55 2.49 26.73
C ASP A 236 -4.27 1.55 27.71
N ASN A 237 -5.26 0.80 27.23
CA ASN A 237 -6.06 -0.13 28.01
C ASN A 237 -7.00 0.52 29.03
N ILE A 238 -7.19 1.84 28.92
CA ILE A 238 -8.12 2.63 29.78
C ILE A 238 -9.36 2.98 28.99
N ARG A 239 -9.18 3.57 27.80
CA ARG A 239 -10.25 3.96 26.89
C ARG A 239 -10.67 2.80 25.99
N TYR A 240 -9.71 2.11 25.44
CA TYR A 240 -9.83 0.91 24.61
C TYR A 240 -8.45 0.25 24.47
N GLY A 241 -8.45 -1.00 24.03
CA GLY A 241 -7.27 -1.84 23.93
C GLY A 241 -7.52 -3.18 24.63
N TYR A 242 -6.44 -3.86 25.00
CA TYR A 242 -6.52 -5.13 25.70
C TYR A 242 -6.85 -4.92 27.19
N GLU A 243 -8.02 -5.31 27.61
CA GLU A 243 -8.44 -5.24 29.01
C GLU A 243 -7.71 -6.30 29.85
N MET A 244 -7.12 -5.87 30.96
CA MET A 244 -6.49 -6.74 31.96
C MET A 244 -6.86 -6.25 33.36
N GLU A 245 -6.72 -7.13 34.36
CA GLU A 245 -6.93 -6.76 35.75
C GLU A 245 -5.95 -5.67 36.16
N SER A 246 -6.49 -4.60 36.75
CA SER A 246 -5.71 -3.43 37.19
C SER A 246 -5.18 -3.53 38.61
N GLU A 247 -5.69 -4.48 39.41
CA GLU A 247 -5.37 -4.62 40.82
C GLU A 247 -3.87 -4.92 41.02
N GLY A 248 -3.25 -4.14 41.91
CA GLY A 248 -1.83 -4.28 42.22
C GLY A 248 -0.87 -3.60 41.26
N TYR A 249 -1.34 -2.87 40.26
CA TYR A 249 -0.49 -2.13 39.32
C TYR A 249 -0.61 -0.60 39.51
N GLU A 250 0.53 0.07 39.54
CA GLU A 250 0.57 1.51 39.32
C GLU A 250 0.28 1.83 37.84
N TYR A 251 -0.22 3.03 37.58
CA TYR A 251 -0.67 3.52 36.27
C TYR A 251 0.31 3.21 35.10
N ASN A 252 1.57 3.59 35.26
CA ASN A 252 2.57 3.35 34.19
C ASN A 252 2.85 1.86 33.98
N SER A 253 2.85 1.07 35.05
CA SER A 253 3.06 -0.38 34.99
C SER A 253 1.89 -1.09 34.33
N TYR A 254 0.66 -0.63 34.59
CA TYR A 254 -0.55 -1.12 33.97
C TYR A 254 -0.52 -0.90 32.45
N ILE A 255 -0.29 0.34 32.00
CA ILE A 255 -0.19 0.66 30.56
C ILE A 255 0.93 -0.15 29.90
N SER A 256 2.11 -0.21 30.52
CA SER A 256 3.25 -0.93 29.93
C SER A 256 2.95 -2.41 29.75
N LYS A 257 2.29 -3.05 30.74
CA LYS A 257 1.93 -4.46 30.68
C LYS A 257 0.87 -4.77 29.63
N SER A 258 -0.16 -3.93 29.52
CA SER A 258 -1.20 -4.12 28.51
C SER A 258 -0.62 -4.05 27.08
N ARG A 259 0.38 -3.20 26.86
CA ARG A 259 1.05 -3.01 25.57
C ARG A 259 1.99 -4.16 25.18
N THR A 260 2.30 -5.10 26.08
CA THR A 260 3.04 -6.33 25.75
C THR A 260 2.24 -7.27 24.81
N LYS A 261 0.97 -6.98 24.55
CA LYS A 261 0.14 -7.70 23.58
C LYS A 261 0.33 -7.26 22.13
N PHE A 262 1.09 -6.18 21.88
CA PHE A 262 1.56 -5.87 20.52
C PHE A 262 2.57 -6.92 20.06
N GLY A 263 2.48 -7.28 18.78
CA GLY A 263 3.46 -8.13 18.13
C GLY A 263 4.84 -7.47 17.98
N PRO A 264 5.86 -8.25 17.60
CA PRO A 264 7.24 -7.79 17.59
C PRO A 264 7.49 -6.64 16.60
N GLU A 265 6.90 -6.69 15.41
CA GLU A 265 7.10 -5.65 14.40
C GLU A 265 6.45 -4.33 14.81
N VAL A 266 5.23 -4.36 15.35
CA VAL A 266 4.56 -3.16 15.88
C VAL A 266 5.35 -2.58 17.04
N THR A 267 5.82 -3.40 17.97
CA THR A 267 6.65 -2.98 19.10
C THR A 267 7.94 -2.31 18.61
N ARG A 268 8.60 -2.87 17.62
CA ARG A 268 9.81 -2.31 17.00
C ARG A 268 9.55 -0.92 16.44
N ARG A 269 8.44 -0.73 15.67
CA ARG A 269 8.08 0.58 15.10
C ARG A 269 7.69 1.60 16.16
N ILE A 270 7.01 1.20 17.21
CA ILE A 270 6.69 2.10 18.34
C ILE A 270 7.97 2.60 19.02
N ILE A 271 8.95 1.71 19.27
CA ILE A 271 10.23 2.07 19.89
C ILE A 271 11.01 3.04 18.99
N LEU A 272 11.10 2.76 17.70
CA LEU A 272 11.73 3.67 16.73
C LEU A 272 10.99 5.02 16.68
N GLY A 273 9.65 4.99 16.71
CA GLY A 273 8.81 6.18 16.71
C GLY A 273 8.97 7.05 17.94
N GLY A 274 9.31 6.47 19.10
CA GLY A 274 9.69 7.21 20.30
C GLY A 274 11.11 7.80 20.24
N PHE A 275 12.03 7.08 19.61
CA PHE A 275 13.43 7.51 19.50
C PHE A 275 13.62 8.66 18.50
N VAL A 276 13.03 8.57 17.32
CA VAL A 276 13.23 9.53 16.22
C VAL A 276 12.89 10.98 16.60
N PRO A 277 11.74 11.29 17.25
CA PRO A 277 11.39 12.66 17.64
C PRO A 277 11.99 13.10 18.99
N SER A 278 12.71 12.21 19.68
CA SER A 278 13.27 12.51 21.00
C SER A 278 14.27 13.67 20.99
N ALA A 279 14.52 14.26 22.15
CA ALA A 279 15.43 15.40 22.30
C ALA A 279 16.83 15.10 21.70
N GLY A 280 17.29 16.00 20.85
CA GLY A 280 18.56 15.88 20.12
C GLY A 280 18.52 15.01 18.85
N HIS A 281 17.43 14.29 18.56
CA HIS A 281 17.29 13.40 17.39
C HIS A 281 16.31 13.92 16.34
N ALA A 282 15.25 14.64 16.73
CA ALA A 282 14.20 15.10 15.82
C ALA A 282 14.75 15.88 14.62
N GLY A 283 15.65 16.84 14.85
CA GLY A 283 16.28 17.60 13.77
C GLY A 283 17.21 16.77 12.89
N LYS A 284 17.81 15.71 13.45
CA LYS A 284 18.75 14.86 12.75
C LYS A 284 18.07 13.84 11.82
N TYR A 285 16.96 13.27 12.25
CA TYR A 285 16.27 12.19 11.53
C TYR A 285 14.95 12.65 10.91
N PHE A 286 13.98 13.08 11.73
CA PHE A 286 12.62 13.38 11.26
C PHE A 286 12.57 14.54 10.26
N LEU A 287 13.20 15.69 10.60
CA LEU A 287 13.24 16.82 9.67
C LEU A 287 14.01 16.51 8.38
N LYS A 288 15.03 15.64 8.47
CA LYS A 288 15.76 15.18 7.29
C LYS A 288 14.88 14.29 6.39
N ALA A 289 14.09 13.40 6.98
CA ALA A 289 13.13 12.59 6.24
C ALA A 289 12.06 13.45 5.54
N LEU A 290 11.56 14.50 6.21
CA LEU A 290 10.62 15.45 5.57
C LEU A 290 11.27 16.22 4.41
N LYS A 291 12.55 16.57 4.50
CA LYS A 291 13.29 17.19 3.38
C LYS A 291 13.45 16.24 2.20
N VAL A 292 13.72 14.95 2.45
CA VAL A 292 13.74 13.91 1.41
C VAL A 292 12.36 13.80 0.74
N LYS A 293 11.28 13.74 1.53
CA LYS A 293 9.89 13.74 1.01
C LYS A 293 9.62 14.94 0.11
N SER A 294 9.97 16.16 0.57
CA SER A 294 9.75 17.39 -0.21
C SER A 294 10.55 17.41 -1.52
N LYS A 295 11.79 16.92 -1.49
CA LYS A 295 12.62 16.84 -2.68
C LYS A 295 12.06 15.81 -3.68
N LEU A 296 11.62 14.64 -3.20
CA LEU A 296 10.98 13.62 -4.03
C LEU A 296 9.71 14.15 -4.70
N ILE A 297 8.86 14.89 -3.96
CA ILE A 297 7.66 15.54 -4.53
C ILE A 297 8.04 16.48 -5.69
N SER A 298 9.11 17.28 -5.52
CA SER A 298 9.58 18.17 -6.58
C SER A 298 10.07 17.39 -7.80
N GLU A 299 10.87 16.32 -7.61
CA GLU A 299 11.38 15.49 -8.72
C GLU A 299 10.24 14.80 -9.49
N ILE A 300 9.26 14.23 -8.77
CA ILE A 300 8.09 13.56 -9.38
C ILE A 300 7.22 14.57 -10.15
N ASN A 301 6.98 15.76 -9.59
CA ASN A 301 6.19 16.78 -10.28
C ASN A 301 6.88 17.23 -11.57
N THR A 302 8.22 17.42 -11.55
CA THR A 302 8.99 17.74 -12.76
C THR A 302 8.94 16.60 -13.79
N ALA A 303 8.97 15.33 -13.36
CA ALA A 303 8.80 14.21 -14.28
C ALA A 303 7.43 14.24 -14.97
N PHE A 304 6.36 14.56 -14.23
CA PHE A 304 5.00 14.68 -14.79
C PHE A 304 4.76 15.92 -15.67
N GLU A 305 5.71 16.86 -15.77
CA GLU A 305 5.67 17.90 -16.81
C GLU A 305 6.01 17.33 -18.20
N LYS A 306 6.71 16.18 -18.25
CA LYS A 306 7.17 15.53 -19.47
C LYS A 306 6.43 14.23 -19.80
N TYR A 307 6.10 13.45 -18.78
CA TYR A 307 5.53 12.12 -18.92
C TYR A 307 4.08 12.07 -18.45
N ASP A 308 3.24 11.30 -19.14
CA ASP A 308 1.85 11.03 -18.73
C ASP A 308 1.82 10.00 -17.58
N TYR A 309 2.72 9.02 -17.63
CA TYR A 309 2.85 7.95 -16.65
C TYR A 309 4.31 7.69 -16.29
N LEU A 310 4.51 7.16 -15.08
CA LEU A 310 5.78 6.58 -14.66
C LEU A 310 5.56 5.10 -14.38
N ILE A 311 6.50 4.23 -14.79
CA ILE A 311 6.38 2.79 -14.58
C ILE A 311 7.60 2.20 -13.88
N ALA A 312 7.34 1.13 -13.13
CA ALA A 312 8.34 0.26 -12.50
C ALA A 312 7.70 -1.10 -12.19
N PRO A 313 8.47 -2.16 -11.92
CA PRO A 313 7.90 -3.35 -11.31
C PRO A 313 7.32 -3.00 -9.93
N THR A 314 6.19 -3.62 -9.55
CA THR A 314 5.55 -3.33 -8.25
C THR A 314 6.46 -3.71 -7.09
N ALA A 315 7.06 -4.88 -7.14
CA ALA A 315 8.02 -5.36 -6.16
C ALA A 315 9.35 -5.75 -6.84
N PRO A 316 10.50 -5.66 -6.14
CA PRO A 316 11.78 -6.03 -6.72
C PRO A 316 11.99 -7.53 -6.91
N VAL A 317 11.15 -8.35 -6.27
CA VAL A 317 11.23 -9.82 -6.29
C VAL A 317 9.84 -10.43 -6.46
N GLN A 318 9.78 -11.69 -6.87
CA GLN A 318 8.57 -12.50 -6.82
C GLN A 318 8.21 -12.91 -5.38
N PRO A 319 7.01 -13.49 -5.13
CA PRO A 319 6.70 -14.13 -3.86
C PRO A 319 7.82 -15.08 -3.43
N PHE A 320 8.10 -15.15 -2.14
CA PHE A 320 9.12 -16.01 -1.54
C PHE A 320 8.49 -16.87 -0.41
N ARG A 321 9.22 -17.87 0.08
CA ARG A 321 8.70 -18.80 1.08
C ARG A 321 8.50 -18.15 2.44
N PHE A 322 7.55 -18.67 3.22
CA PHE A 322 7.37 -18.30 4.62
C PHE A 322 8.69 -18.43 5.39
N GLY A 323 8.95 -17.47 6.28
CA GLY A 323 10.14 -17.44 7.14
C GLY A 323 11.44 -17.03 6.44
N GLU A 324 11.47 -16.92 5.11
CA GLU A 324 12.71 -16.67 4.36
C GLU A 324 13.35 -15.31 4.66
N LYS A 325 12.52 -14.27 4.89
CA LYS A 325 13.00 -12.88 5.10
C LYS A 325 12.57 -12.27 6.42
N ILE A 326 11.79 -12.97 7.23
CA ILE A 326 11.15 -12.42 8.42
C ILE A 326 12.15 -11.98 9.49
N ASP A 327 13.30 -12.65 9.57
CA ASP A 327 14.35 -12.38 10.55
C ASP A 327 15.34 -11.28 10.12
N ASP A 328 15.23 -10.76 8.89
CA ASP A 328 16.02 -9.62 8.40
C ASP A 328 15.12 -8.41 8.07
N PRO A 329 14.88 -7.52 9.06
CA PRO A 329 14.03 -6.36 8.87
C PRO A 329 14.50 -5.41 7.77
N VAL A 330 15.81 -5.33 7.50
CA VAL A 330 16.35 -4.42 6.47
C VAL A 330 16.02 -4.95 5.08
N THR A 331 16.29 -6.23 4.83
CA THR A 331 15.93 -6.88 3.56
C THR A 331 14.41 -6.86 3.35
N LEU A 332 13.63 -7.09 4.40
CA LEU A 332 12.17 -7.00 4.33
C LEU A 332 11.71 -5.58 3.95
N MET A 333 12.29 -4.53 4.55
CA MET A 333 11.98 -3.13 4.23
C MET A 333 12.28 -2.76 2.77
N LEU A 334 13.25 -3.41 2.13
CA LEU A 334 13.59 -3.14 0.73
C LEU A 334 12.50 -3.61 -0.25
N LEU A 335 11.55 -4.46 0.17
CA LEU A 335 10.37 -4.80 -0.64
C LEU A 335 9.50 -3.57 -0.94
N ASP A 336 9.51 -2.57 -0.07
CA ASP A 336 8.80 -1.30 -0.26
C ASP A 336 9.52 -0.33 -1.23
N TYR A 337 10.72 -0.66 -1.70
CA TYR A 337 11.57 0.26 -2.47
C TYR A 337 10.86 0.87 -3.68
N ASN A 338 10.08 0.07 -4.40
CA ASN A 338 9.38 0.52 -5.60
C ASN A 338 8.03 1.19 -5.30
N THR A 339 7.46 0.99 -4.11
CA THR A 339 6.08 1.39 -3.83
C THR A 339 5.97 2.65 -2.97
N VAL A 340 6.89 2.90 -2.03
CA VAL A 340 6.82 4.04 -1.08
C VAL A 340 6.82 5.41 -1.76
N THR A 341 7.36 5.51 -2.97
CA THR A 341 7.40 6.76 -3.75
C THR A 341 6.00 7.33 -3.95
N ALA A 342 5.02 6.51 -4.33
CA ALA A 342 3.64 6.93 -4.54
C ALA A 342 2.95 7.38 -3.23
N ASN A 343 3.31 6.77 -2.09
CA ASN A 343 2.80 7.18 -0.77
C ASN A 343 3.40 8.51 -0.32
N LEU A 344 4.73 8.64 -0.36
CA LEU A 344 5.43 9.85 0.04
C LEU A 344 5.02 11.07 -0.78
N THR A 345 4.66 10.88 -2.04
CA THR A 345 4.26 11.96 -2.96
C THR A 345 2.75 12.16 -3.05
N GLY A 346 1.95 11.26 -2.46
CA GLY A 346 0.48 11.29 -2.53
C GLY A 346 -0.10 10.93 -3.90
N LYS A 347 0.73 10.52 -4.88
CA LYS A 347 0.31 10.21 -6.25
C LYS A 347 -0.47 8.90 -6.33
N PRO A 348 -1.45 8.75 -7.24
CA PRO A 348 -2.13 7.49 -7.49
C PRO A 348 -1.17 6.51 -8.16
N ALA A 349 -1.28 5.23 -7.79
CA ALA A 349 -0.52 4.15 -8.40
C ALA A 349 -1.32 2.85 -8.39
N ILE A 350 -1.24 2.09 -9.46
CA ILE A 350 -1.91 0.81 -9.62
C ILE A 350 -0.91 -0.29 -9.90
N SER A 351 -1.09 -1.45 -9.27
CA SER A 351 -0.39 -2.69 -9.63
C SER A 351 -1.33 -3.53 -10.49
N VAL A 352 -0.86 -3.92 -11.67
CA VAL A 352 -1.57 -4.77 -12.62
C VAL A 352 -0.83 -6.10 -12.73
N PRO A 353 -1.52 -7.25 -12.68
CA PRO A 353 -0.91 -8.53 -13.03
C PRO A 353 -0.26 -8.44 -14.41
N TYR A 354 0.98 -8.92 -14.55
CA TYR A 354 1.67 -8.81 -15.82
C TYR A 354 2.18 -10.15 -16.33
N SER A 355 2.90 -10.89 -15.52
CA SER A 355 3.54 -12.14 -15.97
C SER A 355 3.55 -13.19 -14.87
N VAL A 356 3.67 -14.46 -15.27
CA VAL A 356 3.88 -15.58 -14.35
C VAL A 356 5.15 -16.31 -14.80
N ILE A 357 6.21 -16.22 -14.01
CA ILE A 357 7.49 -16.87 -14.29
C ILE A 357 7.78 -17.90 -13.19
N ASN A 358 8.13 -19.12 -13.55
CA ASN A 358 8.35 -20.22 -12.62
C ASN A 358 7.14 -20.53 -11.71
N GLY A 359 5.91 -20.26 -12.19
CA GLY A 359 4.66 -20.48 -11.45
C GLY A 359 4.36 -19.40 -10.40
N LEU A 360 5.11 -18.30 -10.36
CA LEU A 360 4.92 -17.20 -9.43
C LEU A 360 4.62 -15.89 -10.17
N PRO A 361 3.63 -15.10 -9.71
CA PRO A 361 3.20 -13.89 -10.39
C PRO A 361 4.17 -12.72 -10.22
N ILE A 362 4.12 -11.81 -11.19
CA ILE A 362 4.82 -10.52 -11.21
C ILE A 362 3.81 -9.45 -11.61
N GLY A 363 3.72 -8.37 -10.85
CA GLY A 363 2.90 -7.20 -11.17
C GLY A 363 3.74 -6.01 -11.62
N MET A 364 3.21 -5.25 -12.57
CA MET A 364 3.77 -3.97 -13.00
C MET A 364 3.02 -2.82 -12.33
N GLN A 365 3.77 -1.82 -11.90
CA GLN A 365 3.22 -0.61 -11.29
C GLN A 365 3.21 0.53 -12.29
N ILE A 366 2.05 1.19 -12.40
CA ILE A 366 1.87 2.43 -13.15
C ILE A 366 1.53 3.53 -12.14
N ILE A 367 2.20 4.67 -12.25
CA ILE A 367 1.98 5.85 -11.41
C ILE A 367 1.52 6.98 -12.33
N ALA A 368 0.47 7.71 -11.94
CA ALA A 368 -0.01 8.88 -12.65
C ALA A 368 0.09 10.15 -11.79
N ASN A 369 -0.19 11.31 -12.39
CA ASN A 369 -0.27 12.55 -11.64
C ASN A 369 -1.50 12.57 -10.71
N SER A 370 -1.51 13.46 -9.73
CA SER A 370 -2.60 13.55 -8.77
C SER A 370 -3.94 13.79 -9.47
N LEU A 371 -4.97 13.05 -9.05
CA LEU A 371 -6.34 13.09 -9.59
C LEU A 371 -6.48 12.63 -11.06
N GLU A 372 -5.45 11.93 -11.57
CA GLU A 372 -5.46 11.35 -12.91
C GLU A 372 -5.79 9.84 -12.90
N GLU A 373 -6.61 9.39 -11.95
CA GLU A 373 -7.01 7.97 -11.85
C GLU A 373 -7.71 7.49 -13.11
N LYS A 374 -8.51 8.34 -13.78
CA LYS A 374 -9.15 8.00 -15.04
C LYS A 374 -8.12 7.62 -16.11
N SER A 375 -7.11 8.45 -16.28
CA SER A 375 -6.00 8.21 -17.20
C SER A 375 -5.15 7.00 -16.75
N LEU A 376 -4.93 6.84 -15.45
CA LEU A 376 -4.24 5.69 -14.87
C LEU A 376 -4.94 4.37 -15.22
N PHE A 377 -6.28 4.32 -15.11
CA PHE A 377 -7.06 3.15 -15.50
C PHE A 377 -6.98 2.85 -17.00
N GLN A 378 -6.90 3.86 -17.88
CA GLN A 378 -6.67 3.64 -19.31
C GLN A 378 -5.35 2.91 -19.57
N ALA A 379 -4.27 3.35 -18.93
CA ALA A 379 -2.96 2.70 -19.07
C ALA A 379 -2.95 1.29 -18.47
N ALA A 380 -3.58 1.12 -17.32
CA ALA A 380 -3.70 -0.17 -16.65
C ALA A 380 -4.52 -1.18 -17.48
N TYR A 381 -5.65 -0.74 -18.03
CA TYR A 381 -6.52 -1.58 -18.88
C TYR A 381 -5.84 -1.94 -20.21
N ALA A 382 -5.13 -0.99 -20.82
CA ALA A 382 -4.38 -1.26 -22.05
C ALA A 382 -3.29 -2.33 -21.82
N LEU A 383 -2.59 -2.30 -20.67
CA LEU A 383 -1.62 -3.34 -20.31
C LEU A 383 -2.32 -4.67 -20.00
N GLU A 384 -3.39 -4.68 -19.20
CA GLU A 384 -4.13 -5.89 -18.82
C GLU A 384 -4.64 -6.66 -20.04
N THR A 385 -5.16 -5.95 -21.06
CA THR A 385 -5.71 -6.58 -22.27
C THR A 385 -4.65 -7.07 -23.25
N LYS A 386 -3.38 -6.70 -23.03
CA LYS A 386 -2.25 -7.17 -23.83
C LYS A 386 -1.68 -8.49 -23.28
N THR A 387 -1.76 -8.71 -21.97
CA THR A 387 -1.29 -9.90 -21.26
C THR A 387 -2.38 -10.97 -21.15
#